data_a35c470d14baebf5600a3edde4f0d1cb
#
_entry.id   a35c470d14baebf5600a3edde4f0d1cb
#
_cell.length_a   1.000
_cell.length_b   1.000
_cell.length_c   1.000
_cell.angle_alpha   90.00
_cell.angle_beta   90.00
_cell.angle_gamma   90.00
#
_symmetry.space_group_name_H-M   'P 1'
#
loop_
_entity.id
_entity.type
_entity.pdbx_description
1 polymer ?
#
loop_
_entity_poly.entity_id
_entity_poly.type
_entity_poly.pdbx_seq_one_letter_code
_entity_poly.pdbx_strand_id
1 'polypeptide(L)'
;MRFFDLHVHSAFSEGESTIEQLAKRAEELGYSNICFSEYYEGRAQLEKLKAEIAKAQRKTKIEILLGFEARNTRELKRLADIKRMFDVLLAHGGDLRMNRAAVETKEVDILTHPEHKRYDCGVNHIMAKLAKRNNVAIEINFREILTSTKKTRSRILANMRDNITLAKKYKMPIILCSGAISHWELCDPLSMVSMAEQLGMILKHAKEAVSKIPEKIVKSAKERKSKKWIMPGVKTR
;
A
#
# COMPACT_ATOMS: atom_id res chain seq x y z
N MET A 1 -3.41 -17.88 -8.53
CA MET A 1 -2.75 -16.96 -7.56
C MET A 1 -3.69 -15.78 -7.37
N ARG A 2 -3.86 -15.25 -6.17
CA ARG A 2 -4.66 -14.04 -5.92
C ARG A 2 -3.75 -12.84 -5.99
N PHE A 3 -4.12 -11.81 -6.75
CA PHE A 3 -3.38 -10.57 -6.90
C PHE A 3 -4.09 -9.43 -6.18
N PHE A 4 -3.30 -8.51 -5.63
CA PHE A 4 -3.76 -7.40 -4.80
C PHE A 4 -3.08 -6.10 -5.23
N ASP A 5 -3.85 -5.02 -5.28
CA ASP A 5 -3.31 -3.66 -5.30
C ASP A 5 -3.82 -2.91 -4.07
N LEU A 6 -2.92 -2.55 -3.18
CA LEU A 6 -3.29 -1.95 -1.89
C LEU A 6 -3.06 -0.43 -1.83
N HIS A 7 -2.73 0.21 -2.96
CA HIS A 7 -2.52 1.65 -3.02
C HIS A 7 -3.08 2.24 -4.32
N VAL A 8 -4.32 2.67 -4.26
CA VAL A 8 -5.04 3.33 -5.36
C VAL A 8 -5.87 4.47 -4.79
N HIS A 9 -5.90 5.62 -5.46
CA HIS A 9 -6.70 6.78 -5.09
C HIS A 9 -7.90 6.95 -6.01
N SER A 10 -9.06 7.26 -5.44
CA SER A 10 -10.27 7.58 -6.19
C SER A 10 -10.57 9.08 -6.19
N ALA A 11 -11.63 9.48 -6.86
CA ALA A 11 -12.13 10.86 -6.86
C ALA A 11 -12.58 11.39 -5.47
N PHE A 12 -12.44 10.59 -4.41
CA PHE A 12 -12.62 11.02 -3.03
C PHE A 12 -11.39 11.69 -2.43
N SER A 13 -10.22 11.56 -3.06
CA SER A 13 -8.99 12.27 -2.70
C SER A 13 -8.35 12.90 -3.93
N GLU A 14 -7.19 12.44 -4.34
CA GLU A 14 -6.45 12.98 -5.49
C GLU A 14 -6.69 12.22 -6.81
N GLY A 15 -7.52 11.16 -6.78
CA GLY A 15 -7.81 10.37 -7.96
C GLY A 15 -8.81 11.04 -8.91
N GLU A 16 -8.76 10.63 -10.18
CA GLU A 16 -9.61 11.14 -11.27
C GLU A 16 -10.80 10.23 -11.57
N SER A 17 -10.72 8.96 -11.15
CA SER A 17 -11.73 7.95 -11.45
C SER A 17 -12.59 7.61 -10.23
N THR A 18 -13.83 7.19 -10.49
CA THR A 18 -14.72 6.69 -9.44
C THR A 18 -14.26 5.33 -8.92
N ILE A 19 -14.67 4.99 -7.69
CA ILE A 19 -14.43 3.67 -7.09
C ILE A 19 -14.91 2.54 -8.01
N GLU A 20 -16.07 2.71 -8.66
CA GLU A 20 -16.63 1.71 -9.58
C GLU A 20 -15.76 1.51 -10.82
N GLN A 21 -15.29 2.59 -11.46
CA GLN A 21 -14.42 2.50 -12.64
C GLN A 21 -13.10 1.79 -12.33
N LEU A 22 -12.47 2.17 -11.23
CA LEU A 22 -11.24 1.54 -10.75
C LEU A 22 -11.43 0.06 -10.40
N ALA A 23 -12.53 -0.28 -9.71
CA ALA A 23 -12.81 -1.66 -9.34
C ALA A 23 -13.09 -2.55 -10.57
N LYS A 24 -13.85 -2.07 -11.56
CA LYS A 24 -14.06 -2.78 -12.82
C LYS A 24 -12.76 -2.99 -13.57
N ARG A 25 -11.93 -1.95 -13.67
CA ARG A 25 -10.63 -2.06 -14.35
C ARG A 25 -9.70 -3.04 -13.64
N ALA A 26 -9.67 -3.03 -12.30
CA ALA A 26 -8.89 -4.00 -11.53
C ALA A 26 -9.37 -5.44 -11.76
N GLU A 27 -10.69 -5.66 -11.86
CA GLU A 27 -11.26 -6.98 -12.20
C GLU A 27 -10.82 -7.44 -13.58
N GLU A 28 -10.86 -6.57 -14.60
CA GLU A 28 -10.38 -6.85 -15.96
C GLU A 28 -8.89 -7.23 -15.99
N LEU A 29 -8.07 -6.59 -15.16
CA LEU A 29 -6.64 -6.86 -15.03
C LEU A 29 -6.32 -8.10 -14.17
N GLY A 30 -7.34 -8.80 -13.67
CA GLY A 30 -7.19 -10.05 -12.92
C GLY A 30 -6.84 -9.89 -11.44
N TYR A 31 -7.02 -8.71 -10.86
CA TYR A 31 -6.93 -8.52 -9.42
C TYR A 31 -8.04 -9.27 -8.69
N SER A 32 -7.73 -9.74 -7.49
CA SER A 32 -8.72 -10.31 -6.56
C SER A 32 -9.18 -9.29 -5.53
N ASN A 33 -8.33 -8.32 -5.23
CA ASN A 33 -8.59 -7.28 -4.25
C ASN A 33 -7.96 -5.96 -4.68
N ILE A 34 -8.66 -4.86 -4.39
CA ILE A 34 -8.16 -3.49 -4.53
C ILE A 34 -8.41 -2.71 -3.25
N CYS A 35 -7.47 -1.85 -2.84
CA CYS A 35 -7.64 -0.98 -1.69
C CYS A 35 -7.60 0.49 -2.10
N PHE A 36 -8.66 1.22 -1.77
CA PHE A 36 -8.70 2.66 -1.95
C PHE A 36 -8.04 3.35 -0.76
N SER A 37 -6.92 4.01 -1.03
CA SER A 37 -6.06 4.69 -0.04
C SER A 37 -6.37 6.18 -0.04
N GLU A 38 -7.43 6.56 0.68
CA GLU A 38 -7.94 7.93 0.67
C GLU A 38 -7.32 8.76 1.80
N TYR A 39 -7.50 10.07 1.77
CA TYR A 39 -7.15 10.97 2.86
C TYR A 39 -8.31 11.10 3.83
N TYR A 40 -8.02 11.01 5.13
CA TYR A 40 -9.06 11.03 6.16
C TYR A 40 -9.45 12.47 6.55
N GLU A 41 -10.66 12.87 6.25
CA GLU A 41 -11.21 14.19 6.57
C GLU A 41 -12.20 14.16 7.76
N GLY A 42 -12.59 12.97 8.20
CA GLY A 42 -13.48 12.82 9.34
C GLY A 42 -14.52 11.70 9.17
N ARG A 43 -15.36 11.55 10.19
CA ARG A 43 -16.33 10.43 10.27
C ARG A 43 -17.39 10.48 9.16
N ALA A 44 -17.85 11.67 8.79
CA ALA A 44 -18.84 11.82 7.73
C ALA A 44 -18.30 11.33 6.36
N GLN A 45 -17.05 11.67 6.01
CA GLN A 45 -16.38 11.18 4.81
C GLN A 45 -16.20 9.65 4.87
N LEU A 46 -15.77 9.11 6.02
CA LEU A 46 -15.61 7.67 6.20
C LEU A 46 -16.91 6.89 5.90
N GLU A 47 -18.04 7.37 6.40
CA GLU A 47 -19.34 6.69 6.14
C GLU A 47 -19.78 6.83 4.68
N LYS A 48 -19.51 7.98 4.02
CA LYS A 48 -19.73 8.14 2.57
C LYS A 48 -18.88 7.16 1.77
N LEU A 49 -17.58 7.05 2.08
CA LEU A 49 -16.66 6.10 1.43
C LEU A 49 -17.12 4.66 1.57
N LYS A 50 -17.53 4.25 2.77
CA LYS A 50 -18.09 2.92 3.00
C LYS A 50 -19.35 2.65 2.18
N ALA A 51 -20.22 3.64 2.08
CA ALA A 51 -21.45 3.50 1.28
C ALA A 51 -21.14 3.36 -0.22
N GLU A 52 -20.19 4.15 -0.75
CA GLU A 52 -19.79 4.03 -2.16
C GLU A 52 -19.05 2.72 -2.44
N ILE A 53 -18.16 2.29 -1.54
CA ILE A 53 -17.53 0.95 -1.63
C ILE A 53 -18.59 -0.15 -1.64
N ALA A 54 -19.60 -0.09 -0.76
CA ALA A 54 -20.67 -1.08 -0.73
C ALA A 54 -21.51 -1.10 -2.03
N LYS A 55 -21.71 0.04 -2.68
CA LYS A 55 -22.37 0.12 -4.00
C LYS A 55 -21.49 -0.51 -5.09
N ALA A 56 -20.20 -0.15 -5.14
CA ALA A 56 -19.28 -0.69 -6.13
C ALA A 56 -19.08 -2.21 -5.95
N GLN A 57 -19.02 -2.69 -4.70
CA GLN A 57 -18.86 -4.11 -4.36
C GLN A 57 -19.97 -5.00 -4.96
N ARG A 58 -21.17 -4.46 -5.13
CA ARG A 58 -22.29 -5.20 -5.75
C ARG A 58 -22.15 -5.38 -7.26
N LYS A 59 -21.24 -4.61 -7.88
CA LYS A 59 -21.04 -4.54 -9.34
C LYS A 59 -19.76 -5.23 -9.80
N THR A 60 -18.98 -5.78 -8.89
CA THR A 60 -17.69 -6.43 -9.16
C THR A 60 -17.52 -7.68 -8.30
N LYS A 61 -16.73 -8.63 -8.79
CA LYS A 61 -16.39 -9.88 -8.09
C LYS A 61 -15.15 -9.75 -7.21
N ILE A 62 -14.34 -8.71 -7.43
CA ILE A 62 -13.15 -8.47 -6.60
C ILE A 62 -13.55 -7.88 -5.26
N GLU A 63 -12.74 -8.12 -4.24
CA GLU A 63 -12.96 -7.53 -2.92
C GLU A 63 -12.40 -6.11 -2.88
N ILE A 64 -13.23 -5.16 -2.46
CA ILE A 64 -12.85 -3.75 -2.30
C ILE A 64 -12.56 -3.47 -0.83
N LEU A 65 -11.39 -2.90 -0.56
CA LEU A 65 -10.91 -2.53 0.77
C LEU A 65 -10.84 -1.01 0.90
N LEU A 66 -10.99 -0.51 2.12
CA LEU A 66 -10.79 0.89 2.47
C LEU A 66 -9.49 1.06 3.23
N GLY A 67 -8.59 1.89 2.70
CA GLY A 67 -7.38 2.35 3.37
C GLY A 67 -7.42 3.85 3.62
N PHE A 68 -6.59 4.29 4.55
CA PHE A 68 -6.27 5.71 4.69
C PHE A 68 -4.77 5.90 4.66
N GLU A 69 -4.33 6.92 3.92
CA GLU A 69 -2.95 7.34 3.85
C GLU A 69 -2.72 8.57 4.73
N ALA A 70 -1.79 8.45 5.67
CA ALA A 70 -1.35 9.55 6.52
C ALA A 70 -0.26 10.36 5.83
N ARG A 71 -0.44 11.67 5.69
CA ARG A 71 0.51 12.58 5.03
C ARG A 71 1.56 13.17 5.97
N ASN A 72 1.34 13.02 7.26
CA ASN A 72 2.25 13.52 8.32
C ASN A 72 2.09 12.70 9.61
N THR A 73 3.01 12.90 10.55
CA THR A 73 3.06 12.14 11.81
C THR A 73 1.86 12.39 12.74
N ARG A 74 1.19 13.55 12.64
CA ARG A 74 -0.03 13.85 13.41
C ARG A 74 -1.21 13.04 12.87
N GLU A 75 -1.40 13.02 11.54
CA GLU A 75 -2.41 12.19 10.89
C GLU A 75 -2.14 10.71 11.15
N LEU A 76 -0.87 10.28 11.10
CA LEU A 76 -0.48 8.91 11.37
C LEU A 76 -0.94 8.45 12.76
N LYS A 77 -0.68 9.23 13.81
CA LYS A 77 -1.14 8.93 15.17
C LYS A 77 -2.66 8.84 15.24
N ARG A 78 -3.37 9.84 14.69
CA ARG A 78 -4.83 9.87 14.65
C ARG A 78 -5.43 8.65 13.95
N LEU A 79 -4.85 8.24 12.81
CA LEU A 79 -5.32 7.07 12.05
C LEU A 79 -4.99 5.76 12.76
N ALA A 80 -3.86 5.67 13.45
CA ALA A 80 -3.51 4.50 14.26
C ALA A 80 -4.54 4.26 15.38
N ASP A 81 -5.02 5.33 16.05
CA ASP A 81 -6.02 5.24 17.11
C ASP A 81 -7.37 4.70 16.58
N ILE A 82 -7.74 5.02 15.35
CA ILE A 82 -9.01 4.58 14.73
C ILE A 82 -8.84 3.43 13.74
N LYS A 83 -7.71 2.72 13.76
CA LYS A 83 -7.33 1.67 12.80
C LYS A 83 -8.38 0.57 12.61
N ARG A 84 -9.24 0.32 13.59
CA ARG A 84 -10.31 -0.68 13.47
C ARG A 84 -11.46 -0.27 12.57
N MET A 85 -11.56 1.01 12.20
CA MET A 85 -12.66 1.54 11.38
C MET A 85 -12.46 1.33 9.87
N PHE A 86 -11.24 0.98 9.43
CA PHE A 86 -10.85 0.76 8.04
C PHE A 86 -9.86 -0.41 7.92
N ASP A 87 -9.43 -0.77 6.70
CA ASP A 87 -8.66 -1.99 6.46
C ASP A 87 -7.14 -1.75 6.51
N VAL A 88 -6.63 -0.82 5.71
CA VAL A 88 -5.19 -0.61 5.50
C VAL A 88 -4.79 0.78 5.95
N LEU A 89 -3.75 0.89 6.78
CA LEU A 89 -3.11 2.16 7.13
C LEU A 89 -1.82 2.32 6.34
N LEU A 90 -1.82 3.33 5.48
CA LEU A 90 -0.66 3.70 4.68
C LEU A 90 -0.02 4.96 5.27
N ALA A 91 1.27 5.10 5.05
CA ALA A 91 2.03 6.27 5.47
C ALA A 91 2.75 6.85 4.25
N HIS A 92 2.40 8.09 3.86
CA HIS A 92 2.99 8.79 2.73
C HIS A 92 4.46 9.07 2.98
N GLY A 93 5.33 8.43 2.21
CA GLY A 93 6.77 8.53 2.34
C GLY A 93 7.37 9.79 1.73
N GLY A 94 8.71 9.83 1.65
CA GLY A 94 9.46 10.95 1.09
C GLY A 94 10.07 11.88 2.14
N ASP A 95 9.43 12.11 3.27
CA ASP A 95 10.02 12.77 4.42
C ASP A 95 10.66 11.73 5.36
N LEU A 96 11.92 11.95 5.78
CA LEU A 96 12.66 10.98 6.58
C LEU A 96 12.05 10.76 7.98
N ARG A 97 11.46 11.80 8.57
CA ARG A 97 10.79 11.70 9.88
C ARG A 97 9.53 10.87 9.74
N MET A 98 8.78 11.08 8.63
CA MET A 98 7.58 10.31 8.33
C MET A 98 7.93 8.85 8.03
N ASN A 99 8.93 8.60 7.17
CA ASN A 99 9.40 7.24 6.86
C ASN A 99 9.79 6.48 8.13
N ARG A 100 10.51 7.15 9.05
CA ARG A 100 10.90 6.57 10.33
C ARG A 100 9.70 6.31 11.23
N ALA A 101 8.81 7.29 11.40
CA ALA A 101 7.61 7.15 12.21
C ALA A 101 6.72 6.00 11.71
N ALA A 102 6.60 5.85 10.38
CA ALA A 102 5.85 4.77 9.76
C ALA A 102 6.36 3.39 10.17
N VAL A 103 7.67 3.14 10.06
CA VAL A 103 8.23 1.82 10.40
C VAL A 103 8.32 1.56 11.91
N GLU A 104 8.24 2.60 12.75
CA GLU A 104 8.17 2.50 14.21
C GLU A 104 6.74 2.22 14.70
N THR A 105 5.70 2.61 13.94
CA THR A 105 4.28 2.49 14.32
C THR A 105 3.74 1.12 13.90
N LYS A 106 3.35 0.29 14.85
CA LYS A 106 2.88 -1.10 14.60
C LYS A 106 1.55 -1.18 13.85
N GLU A 107 0.75 -0.13 13.90
CA GLU A 107 -0.54 -0.03 13.24
C GLU A 107 -0.41 0.24 11.74
N VAL A 108 0.74 0.72 11.28
CA VAL A 108 1.03 0.95 9.86
C VAL A 108 1.19 -0.39 9.15
N ASP A 109 0.50 -0.53 8.04
CA ASP A 109 0.61 -1.71 7.18
C ASP A 109 1.63 -1.47 6.04
N ILE A 110 1.66 -0.24 5.47
CA ILE A 110 2.48 0.09 4.30
C ILE A 110 3.12 1.47 4.47
N LEU A 111 4.43 1.57 4.24
CA LEU A 111 5.12 2.83 3.94
C LEU A 111 5.18 2.98 2.43
N THR A 112 4.44 3.96 1.89
CA THR A 112 4.33 4.21 0.46
C THR A 112 5.53 5.02 -0.04
N HIS A 113 5.99 4.71 -1.25
CA HIS A 113 7.05 5.40 -2.01
C HIS A 113 8.08 6.18 -1.14
N PRO A 114 8.87 5.51 -0.28
CA PRO A 114 9.77 6.18 0.68
C PRO A 114 10.84 7.07 0.02
N GLU A 115 11.15 6.82 -1.25
CA GLU A 115 12.10 7.56 -2.08
C GLU A 115 11.50 8.82 -2.75
N HIS A 116 10.20 9.09 -2.57
CA HIS A 116 9.52 10.20 -3.23
C HIS A 116 10.21 11.53 -2.98
N LYS A 117 10.55 12.28 -4.05
CA LYS A 117 11.28 13.57 -4.01
C LYS A 117 12.63 13.54 -3.29
N ARG A 118 13.26 12.37 -3.17
CA ARG A 118 14.55 12.20 -2.47
C ARG A 118 15.68 11.87 -3.43
N TYR A 119 16.90 12.05 -2.94
CA TYR A 119 18.13 11.61 -3.62
C TYR A 119 18.59 10.22 -3.17
N ASP A 120 18.05 9.72 -2.05
CA ASP A 120 18.29 8.40 -1.48
C ASP A 120 17.01 7.55 -1.48
N CYS A 121 17.12 6.29 -1.10
CA CYS A 121 15.99 5.35 -1.08
C CYS A 121 14.99 5.58 0.08
N GLY A 122 15.22 6.56 0.94
CA GLY A 122 14.35 6.92 2.06
C GLY A 122 14.30 5.91 3.21
N VAL A 123 15.00 4.77 3.10
CA VAL A 123 15.06 3.71 4.12
C VAL A 123 16.51 3.37 4.40
N ASN A 124 16.89 3.26 5.68
CA ASN A 124 18.21 2.79 6.10
C ASN A 124 18.12 1.42 6.79
N HIS A 125 19.27 0.85 7.15
CA HIS A 125 19.36 -0.47 7.77
C HIS A 125 18.63 -0.59 9.13
N ILE A 126 18.52 0.49 9.89
CA ILE A 126 17.75 0.52 11.16
C ILE A 126 16.27 0.46 10.84
N MET A 127 15.82 1.28 9.91
CA MET A 127 14.41 1.31 9.46
C MET A 127 14.00 -0.02 8.83
N ALA A 128 14.87 -0.66 8.04
CA ALA A 128 14.61 -1.98 7.46
C ALA A 128 14.40 -3.06 8.53
N LYS A 129 15.19 -3.04 9.62
CA LYS A 129 14.99 -3.94 10.77
C LYS A 129 13.68 -3.65 11.52
N LEU A 130 13.31 -2.37 11.67
CA LEU A 130 12.06 -1.95 12.30
C LEU A 130 10.85 -2.36 11.45
N ALA A 131 10.88 -2.12 10.14
CA ALA A 131 9.86 -2.53 9.19
C ALA A 131 9.61 -4.05 9.26
N LYS A 132 10.69 -4.86 9.28
CA LYS A 132 10.58 -6.31 9.50
C LYS A 132 9.94 -6.66 10.84
N ARG A 133 10.40 -6.03 11.94
CA ARG A 133 9.91 -6.32 13.29
C ARG A 133 8.43 -6.00 13.46
N ASN A 134 8.00 -4.88 12.88
CA ASN A 134 6.63 -4.39 12.99
C ASN A 134 5.72 -4.85 11.83
N ASN A 135 6.24 -5.65 10.88
CA ASN A 135 5.54 -6.11 9.67
C ASN A 135 5.01 -4.96 8.80
N VAL A 136 5.71 -3.82 8.76
CA VAL A 136 5.41 -2.72 7.84
C VAL A 136 6.00 -3.04 6.49
N ALA A 137 5.18 -3.13 5.46
CA ALA A 137 5.65 -3.37 4.10
C ALA A 137 6.16 -2.06 3.48
N ILE A 138 7.28 -2.14 2.76
CA ILE A 138 7.81 -1.01 2.00
C ILE A 138 7.31 -1.14 0.56
N GLU A 139 6.71 -0.08 0.07
CA GLU A 139 6.17 -0.06 -1.27
C GLU A 139 7.25 0.18 -2.33
N ILE A 140 7.12 -0.50 -3.46
CA ILE A 140 7.68 -0.12 -4.75
C ILE A 140 6.50 0.35 -5.60
N ASN A 141 6.42 1.64 -5.88
CA ASN A 141 5.28 2.29 -6.51
C ASN A 141 5.49 2.41 -8.02
N PHE A 142 4.57 1.82 -8.81
CA PHE A 142 4.70 1.82 -10.27
C PHE A 142 4.47 3.21 -10.88
N ARG A 143 3.55 4.00 -10.31
CA ARG A 143 3.24 5.35 -10.79
C ARG A 143 4.44 6.29 -10.74
N GLU A 144 5.30 6.17 -9.74
CA GLU A 144 6.54 6.97 -9.66
C GLU A 144 7.43 6.79 -10.91
N ILE A 145 7.41 5.58 -11.49
CA ILE A 145 8.15 5.28 -12.74
C ILE A 145 7.42 5.86 -13.94
N LEU A 146 6.08 5.75 -14.01
CA LEU A 146 5.28 6.25 -15.13
C LEU A 146 5.37 7.76 -15.27
N THR A 147 5.21 8.48 -14.17
CA THR A 147 5.13 9.96 -14.17
C THR A 147 6.49 10.64 -14.20
N SER A 148 7.57 9.90 -13.96
CA SER A 148 8.94 10.46 -14.01
C SER A 148 9.58 10.32 -15.38
N THR A 149 10.57 11.18 -15.68
CA THR A 149 11.31 11.15 -16.96
C THR A 149 12.81 11.33 -16.75
N LYS A 150 13.59 10.93 -17.74
CA LYS A 150 15.04 11.19 -17.82
C LYS A 150 15.79 10.89 -16.51
N LYS A 151 16.57 11.85 -16.00
CA LYS A 151 17.40 11.73 -14.80
C LYS A 151 16.56 11.41 -13.55
N THR A 152 15.35 11.96 -13.45
CA THR A 152 14.46 11.68 -12.31
C THR A 152 14.04 10.22 -12.28
N ARG A 153 13.63 9.66 -13.42
CA ARG A 153 13.28 8.22 -13.52
C ARG A 153 14.47 7.33 -13.19
N SER A 154 15.66 7.65 -13.72
CA SER A 154 16.88 6.88 -13.42
C SER A 154 17.19 6.86 -11.94
N ARG A 155 17.03 7.99 -11.24
CA ARG A 155 17.22 8.09 -9.78
C ARG A 155 16.18 7.29 -9.00
N ILE A 156 14.90 7.40 -9.37
CA ILE A 156 13.82 6.62 -8.74
C ILE A 156 14.09 5.12 -8.88
N LEU A 157 14.43 4.65 -10.07
CA LEU A 157 14.78 3.25 -10.32
C LEU A 157 16.00 2.80 -9.48
N ALA A 158 17.03 3.65 -9.33
CA ALA A 158 18.17 3.35 -8.47
C ALA A 158 17.74 3.24 -6.99
N ASN A 159 16.96 4.19 -6.48
CA ASN A 159 16.44 4.17 -5.11
C ASN A 159 15.56 2.94 -4.83
N MET A 160 14.71 2.55 -5.79
CA MET A 160 13.91 1.32 -5.68
C MET A 160 14.79 0.06 -5.60
N ARG A 161 15.88 -0.01 -6.40
CA ARG A 161 16.87 -1.11 -6.29
C ARG A 161 17.54 -1.16 -4.92
N ASP A 162 17.86 -0.01 -4.35
CA ASP A 162 18.43 0.07 -3.00
C ASP A 162 17.44 -0.45 -1.96
N ASN A 163 16.16 -0.08 -2.04
CA ASN A 163 15.11 -0.62 -1.19
C ASN A 163 14.96 -2.14 -1.34
N ILE A 164 15.01 -2.67 -2.56
CA ILE A 164 15.00 -4.13 -2.82
C ILE A 164 16.23 -4.81 -2.21
N THR A 165 17.41 -4.20 -2.32
CA THR A 165 18.65 -4.71 -1.75
C THR A 165 18.58 -4.76 -0.21
N LEU A 166 18.07 -3.70 0.41
CA LEU A 166 17.81 -3.66 1.86
C LEU A 166 16.81 -4.75 2.28
N ALA A 167 15.73 -4.92 1.51
CA ALA A 167 14.73 -5.95 1.78
C ALA A 167 15.32 -7.36 1.73
N LYS A 168 16.13 -7.66 0.74
CA LYS A 168 16.84 -8.94 0.61
C LYS A 168 17.75 -9.18 1.83
N LYS A 169 18.54 -8.16 2.22
CA LYS A 169 19.50 -8.26 3.32
C LYS A 169 18.83 -8.41 4.69
N TYR A 170 17.79 -7.62 4.96
CA TYR A 170 17.15 -7.54 6.28
C TYR A 170 15.82 -8.31 6.37
N LYS A 171 15.40 -8.97 5.29
CA LYS A 171 14.10 -9.68 5.16
C LYS A 171 12.92 -8.75 5.48
N MET A 172 13.02 -7.50 5.06
CA MET A 172 11.98 -6.48 5.16
C MET A 172 10.87 -6.81 4.13
N PRO A 173 9.59 -6.77 4.51
CA PRO A 173 8.52 -7.05 3.54
C PRO A 173 8.45 -5.95 2.48
N ILE A 174 8.31 -6.33 1.21
CA ILE A 174 8.08 -5.43 0.08
C ILE A 174 6.72 -5.75 -0.53
N ILE A 175 6.00 -4.70 -0.90
CA ILE A 175 4.76 -4.75 -1.68
C ILE A 175 4.93 -3.98 -2.99
N LEU A 176 4.31 -4.45 -4.06
CA LEU A 176 4.21 -3.73 -5.33
C LEU A 176 2.78 -3.21 -5.45
N CYS A 177 2.63 -1.91 -5.71
CA CYS A 177 1.34 -1.27 -5.95
C CYS A 177 1.40 -0.38 -7.19
N SER A 178 0.26 -0.16 -7.82
CA SER A 178 0.19 0.76 -8.97
C SER A 178 0.38 2.21 -8.55
N GLY A 179 -0.15 2.60 -7.38
CA GLY A 179 -0.25 4.00 -6.98
C GLY A 179 -1.19 4.79 -7.89
N ALA A 180 -2.11 4.12 -8.58
CA ALA A 180 -2.94 4.70 -9.60
C ALA A 180 -3.90 5.76 -9.03
N ILE A 181 -4.03 6.89 -9.73
CA ILE A 181 -5.05 7.92 -9.50
C ILE A 181 -6.15 7.88 -10.55
N SER A 182 -5.97 7.11 -11.60
CA SER A 182 -6.91 6.90 -12.71
C SER A 182 -6.98 5.42 -13.06
N HIS A 183 -8.13 4.96 -13.54
CA HIS A 183 -8.30 3.57 -14.00
C HIS A 183 -7.38 3.21 -15.19
N TRP A 184 -6.87 4.20 -15.92
CA TRP A 184 -5.87 4.00 -16.97
C TRP A 184 -4.45 3.76 -16.44
N GLU A 185 -4.15 4.21 -15.23
CA GLU A 185 -2.85 4.02 -14.58
C GLU A 185 -2.74 2.69 -13.83
N LEU A 186 -3.86 1.96 -13.66
CA LEU A 186 -3.81 0.62 -13.08
C LEU A 186 -2.95 -0.29 -13.95
N CYS A 187 -1.93 -0.87 -13.33
CA CYS A 187 -0.99 -1.75 -14.00
C CYS A 187 -1.39 -3.22 -13.80
N ASP A 188 -1.17 -4.04 -14.82
CA ASP A 188 -1.30 -5.49 -14.72
C ASP A 188 -0.32 -6.05 -13.67
N PRO A 189 -0.75 -6.96 -12.78
CA PRO A 189 0.11 -7.48 -11.70
C PRO A 189 1.35 -8.23 -12.20
N LEU A 190 1.30 -8.89 -13.34
CA LEU A 190 2.47 -9.59 -13.91
C LEU A 190 3.45 -8.60 -14.54
N SER A 191 2.97 -7.50 -15.09
CA SER A 191 3.81 -6.40 -15.55
C SER A 191 4.57 -5.76 -14.38
N MET A 192 3.93 -5.54 -13.23
CA MET A 192 4.61 -5.08 -12.01
C MET A 192 5.65 -6.11 -11.51
N VAL A 193 5.35 -7.40 -11.56
CA VAL A 193 6.30 -8.46 -11.24
C VAL A 193 7.53 -8.39 -12.15
N SER A 194 7.33 -8.27 -13.46
CA SER A 194 8.42 -8.19 -14.43
C SER A 194 9.29 -6.94 -14.22
N MET A 195 8.66 -5.80 -13.91
CA MET A 195 9.39 -4.58 -13.54
C MET A 195 10.24 -4.78 -12.28
N ALA A 196 9.69 -5.41 -11.24
CA ALA A 196 10.42 -5.68 -10.01
C ALA A 196 11.61 -6.64 -10.23
N GLU A 197 11.52 -7.60 -11.16
CA GLU A 197 12.63 -8.45 -11.57
C GLU A 197 13.75 -7.63 -12.25
N GLN A 198 13.40 -6.69 -13.12
CA GLN A 198 14.37 -5.78 -13.73
C GLN A 198 15.06 -4.85 -12.72
N LEU A 199 14.40 -4.60 -11.59
CA LEU A 199 14.97 -3.90 -10.44
C LEU A 199 15.84 -4.80 -9.53
N GLY A 200 15.97 -6.10 -9.84
CA GLY A 200 16.83 -7.05 -9.11
C GLY A 200 16.11 -7.89 -8.05
N MET A 201 14.78 -7.91 -8.05
CA MET A 201 14.00 -8.81 -7.22
C MET A 201 13.96 -10.21 -7.84
N ILE A 202 14.06 -11.25 -7.02
CA ILE A 202 13.89 -12.63 -7.50
C ILE A 202 12.42 -12.87 -7.83
N LEU A 203 12.10 -13.51 -8.96
CA LEU A 203 10.75 -13.79 -9.46
C LEU A 203 9.78 -14.28 -8.36
N LYS A 204 10.25 -15.22 -7.52
CA LYS A 204 9.46 -15.72 -6.39
C LYS A 204 9.02 -14.59 -5.44
N HIS A 205 9.95 -13.71 -5.07
CA HIS A 205 9.67 -12.61 -4.15
C HIS A 205 8.83 -11.52 -4.82
N ALA A 206 9.05 -11.24 -6.10
CA ALA A 206 8.23 -10.30 -6.87
C ALA A 206 6.76 -10.78 -6.96
N LYS A 207 6.53 -12.07 -7.22
CA LYS A 207 5.19 -12.69 -7.15
C LYS A 207 4.58 -12.63 -5.75
N GLU A 208 5.37 -12.84 -4.70
CA GLU A 208 4.91 -12.72 -3.32
C GLU A 208 4.54 -11.30 -2.95
N ALA A 209 5.20 -10.29 -3.53
CA ALA A 209 4.95 -8.87 -3.28
C ALA A 209 3.61 -8.36 -3.85
N VAL A 210 3.02 -9.02 -4.85
CA VAL A 210 1.67 -8.75 -5.39
C VAL A 210 0.61 -9.75 -4.90
N SER A 211 1.00 -10.74 -4.09
CA SER A 211 0.08 -11.81 -3.68
C SER A 211 0.13 -12.09 -2.18
N LYS A 212 1.10 -12.85 -1.70
CA LYS A 212 1.17 -13.33 -0.31
C LYS A 212 1.38 -12.23 0.74
N ILE A 213 2.20 -11.21 0.41
CA ILE A 213 2.47 -10.12 1.36
C ILE A 213 1.20 -9.26 1.55
N PRO A 214 0.56 -8.74 0.48
CA PRO A 214 -0.70 -8.04 0.64
C PRO A 214 -1.82 -8.92 1.21
N GLU A 215 -1.88 -10.21 0.89
CA GLU A 215 -2.85 -11.14 1.48
C GLU A 215 -2.73 -11.21 3.01
N LYS A 216 -1.51 -11.22 3.56
CA LYS A 216 -1.28 -11.17 5.01
C LYS A 216 -1.79 -9.87 5.62
N ILE A 217 -1.57 -8.73 4.96
CA ILE A 217 -2.09 -7.41 5.40
C ILE A 217 -3.62 -7.45 5.48
N VAL A 218 -4.28 -7.91 4.40
CA VAL A 218 -5.75 -8.01 4.34
C VAL A 218 -6.29 -8.97 5.39
N LYS A 219 -5.66 -10.13 5.58
CA LYS A 219 -6.04 -11.09 6.62
C LYS A 219 -5.94 -10.47 8.02
N SER A 220 -4.83 -9.78 8.31
CA SER A 220 -4.66 -9.06 9.58
C SER A 220 -5.73 -7.98 9.77
N ALA A 221 -6.10 -7.25 8.72
CA ALA A 221 -7.17 -6.25 8.76
C ALA A 221 -8.53 -6.88 9.13
N LYS A 222 -8.89 -8.00 8.49
CA LYS A 222 -10.12 -8.74 8.79
C LYS A 222 -10.13 -9.26 10.23
N GLU A 223 -9.01 -9.79 10.69
CA GLU A 223 -8.87 -10.25 12.07
C GLU A 223 -9.07 -9.12 13.09
N ARG A 224 -8.49 -7.93 12.86
CA ARG A 224 -8.66 -6.75 13.72
C ARG A 224 -10.13 -6.28 13.84
N LYS A 225 -10.92 -6.45 12.78
CA LYS A 225 -12.35 -6.09 12.76
C LYS A 225 -13.23 -7.13 13.42
N SER A 226 -12.73 -8.33 13.71
CA SER A 226 -13.53 -9.38 14.34
C SER A 226 -13.89 -9.03 15.78
N LYS A 227 -15.07 -9.48 16.24
CA LYS A 227 -15.51 -9.29 17.64
C LYS A 227 -14.60 -9.99 18.65
N LYS A 228 -13.90 -11.04 18.21
CA LYS A 228 -12.98 -11.82 19.06
C LYS A 228 -11.61 -11.20 19.24
N TRP A 229 -11.25 -10.18 18.47
CA TRP A 229 -9.92 -9.58 18.51
C TRP A 229 -9.78 -8.62 19.70
N ILE A 230 -8.74 -8.76 20.50
CA ILE A 230 -8.38 -7.87 21.61
C ILE A 230 -7.17 -7.03 21.20
N MET A 231 -6.08 -7.69 20.82
CA MET A 231 -4.81 -7.07 20.40
C MET A 231 -4.03 -8.06 19.52
N PRO A 232 -2.95 -7.64 18.84
CA PRO A 232 -2.14 -8.55 18.04
C PRO A 232 -1.75 -9.82 18.80
N GLY A 233 -2.16 -10.98 18.26
CA GLY A 233 -1.90 -12.29 18.89
C GLY A 233 -2.85 -12.70 20.00
N VAL A 234 -3.78 -11.84 20.44
CA VAL A 234 -4.74 -12.13 21.52
C VAL A 234 -6.19 -12.01 21.02
N LYS A 235 -6.94 -13.10 21.19
CA LYS A 235 -8.37 -13.18 20.83
C LYS A 235 -9.17 -13.73 22.03
N THR A 236 -10.42 -13.30 22.16
CA THR A 236 -11.36 -13.99 23.08
C THR A 236 -11.66 -15.39 22.55
N ARG A 237 -11.89 -16.33 23.47
CA ARG A 237 -12.35 -17.69 23.13
C ARG A 237 -13.76 -17.69 22.56
#